data_e483421255974d87ef0e22830ca991ab
#
_entry.id   e483421255974d87ef0e22830ca991ab
#
_cell.length_a   1.000
_cell.length_b   1.000
_cell.length_c   1.000
_cell.angle_alpha   90.00
_cell.angle_beta   90.00
_cell.angle_gamma   90.00
#
_symmetry.space_group_name_H-M   'P 1'
#
loop_
_entity.id
_entity.type
_entity.pdbx_description
1 polymer ?
#
loop_
_entity_poly.entity_id
_entity_poly.type
_entity_poly.pdbx_seq_one_letter_code
_entity_poly.pdbx_strand_id
1 'polypeptide(L)'
;TGKATIHLTASGGGQQTKETIEIEVRNPNPIVTLRSSQWVEAGQSGELSYSLAGSSDDNHIQLEVSRIPSVDISRRFDFLYNYEHHCTEQLTSKALPLLFVSQFKAIDEQEAEKIKANVQEAIQQIYARQLPNGGFIYWPGNAVADEWISSYTGMFLTLAQEKGYAVHSNVLNKWKRFQRAAAQNWRMPQDANNWQQWQSELMQAFRLYTLALAGAPEYGAMNRMKEQQGLSIQAKWRLAATYALTGKMKPSEELVYNAETTVTPYSSMNWIYGSSDRDEAMILETLLLMNRERDALQQAKKVSENLSQENWF
;
A
#
# COMPACT_ATOMS: atom_id res chain seq x y z
N THR A 1 -27.39 18.02 15.71
CA THR A 1 -27.06 17.38 16.99
C THR A 1 -27.22 18.35 18.13
N GLY A 2 -27.82 17.94 19.26
CA GLY A 2 -28.03 18.78 20.41
C GLY A 2 -28.55 17.97 21.60
N LYS A 3 -29.00 18.68 22.65
CA LYS A 3 -29.67 18.06 23.78
C LYS A 3 -31.13 18.53 23.77
N ALA A 4 -32.08 17.60 23.89
CA ALA A 4 -33.47 17.89 24.17
C ALA A 4 -33.71 17.70 25.66
N THR A 5 -34.44 18.64 26.28
CA THR A 5 -34.80 18.59 27.71
C THR A 5 -36.29 18.33 27.82
N ILE A 6 -36.65 17.29 28.51
CA ILE A 6 -38.06 16.94 28.81
C ILE A 6 -38.34 17.21 30.27
N HIS A 7 -39.32 18.07 30.55
CA HIS A 7 -39.77 18.34 31.91
C HIS A 7 -41.06 17.56 32.19
N LEU A 8 -41.00 16.67 33.14
CA LEU A 8 -42.15 15.90 33.61
C LEU A 8 -42.66 16.49 34.93
N THR A 9 -43.97 16.64 35.03
CA THR A 9 -44.59 17.03 36.27
C THR A 9 -45.76 16.08 36.55
N ALA A 10 -45.76 15.46 37.69
CA ALA A 10 -46.87 14.62 38.17
C ALA A 10 -47.45 15.21 39.43
N SER A 11 -48.80 15.27 39.51
CA SER A 11 -49.54 15.79 40.67
C SER A 11 -50.66 14.84 41.08
N GLY A 12 -50.79 14.54 42.38
CA GLY A 12 -51.82 13.66 42.92
C GLY A 12 -51.79 13.62 44.42
N GLY A 13 -52.96 13.45 45.08
CA GLY A 13 -53.03 13.34 46.53
C GLY A 13 -52.49 14.55 47.31
N GLY A 14 -52.54 15.76 46.70
CA GLY A 14 -52.00 16.97 47.28
C GLY A 14 -50.46 17.12 47.20
N GLN A 15 -49.79 16.22 46.48
CA GLN A 15 -48.32 16.27 46.24
C GLN A 15 -48.01 16.50 44.77
N GLN A 16 -46.88 17.10 44.49
CA GLN A 16 -46.33 17.29 43.12
C GLN A 16 -44.86 16.88 43.09
N THR A 17 -44.52 16.15 42.08
CA THR A 17 -43.11 15.86 41.74
C THR A 17 -42.77 16.38 40.36
N LYS A 18 -41.52 16.80 40.19
CA LYS A 18 -40.95 17.25 38.90
C LYS A 18 -39.67 16.51 38.61
N GLU A 19 -39.53 16.10 37.38
CA GLU A 19 -38.30 15.47 36.86
C GLU A 19 -37.90 16.13 35.56
N THR A 20 -36.60 16.25 35.35
CA THR A 20 -36.01 16.79 34.12
C THR A 20 -35.10 15.72 33.50
N ILE A 21 -35.42 15.32 32.29
CA ILE A 21 -34.66 14.30 31.54
C ILE A 21 -34.00 15.00 30.37
N GLU A 22 -32.66 14.85 30.26
CA GLU A 22 -31.90 15.27 29.09
C GLU A 22 -31.70 14.08 28.15
N ILE A 23 -32.03 14.25 26.89
CA ILE A 23 -31.86 13.24 25.83
C ILE A 23 -30.92 13.82 24.76
N GLU A 24 -29.90 13.08 24.37
CA GLU A 24 -29.06 13.45 23.23
C GLU A 24 -29.87 13.29 21.92
N VAL A 25 -29.96 14.38 21.16
CA VAL A 25 -30.56 14.38 19.81
C VAL A 25 -29.40 14.20 18.82
N ARG A 26 -29.36 13.05 18.18
CA ARG A 26 -28.37 12.72 17.15
C ARG A 26 -29.07 12.67 15.79
N ASN A 27 -28.35 13.06 14.75
CA ASN A 27 -28.78 12.78 13.39
C ASN A 27 -28.65 11.25 13.16
N PRO A 28 -29.75 10.51 12.94
CA PRO A 28 -29.69 9.06 12.75
C PRO A 28 -29.18 8.67 11.38
N ASN A 29 -29.06 9.61 10.44
CA ASN A 29 -28.65 9.33 9.09
C ASN A 29 -27.12 9.22 9.00
N PRO A 30 -26.59 8.19 8.34
CA PRO A 30 -25.17 8.10 8.09
C PRO A 30 -24.73 9.24 7.16
N ILE A 31 -23.48 9.66 7.32
CA ILE A 31 -22.84 10.57 6.37
C ILE A 31 -22.65 9.80 5.06
N VAL A 32 -23.23 10.33 3.97
CA VAL A 32 -23.06 9.79 2.62
C VAL A 32 -22.11 10.69 1.86
N THR A 33 -21.05 10.11 1.31
CA THR A 33 -20.11 10.82 0.43
C THR A 33 -20.40 10.43 -1.01
N LEU A 34 -20.82 11.39 -1.82
CA LEU A 34 -20.98 11.22 -3.26
C LEU A 34 -19.75 11.82 -3.95
N ARG A 35 -19.24 11.12 -4.94
CA ARG A 35 -18.07 11.56 -5.71
C ARG A 35 -18.37 11.53 -7.18
N SER A 36 -17.88 12.53 -7.88
CA SER A 36 -17.86 12.59 -9.34
C SER A 36 -16.51 13.10 -9.77
N SER A 37 -15.93 12.52 -10.79
CA SER A 37 -14.66 12.96 -11.35
C SER A 37 -14.74 13.00 -12.87
N GLN A 38 -14.04 13.96 -13.47
CA GLN A 38 -13.93 14.08 -14.91
C GLN A 38 -12.49 14.40 -15.28
N TRP A 39 -11.98 13.70 -16.27
CA TRP A 39 -10.72 14.07 -16.89
C TRP A 39 -10.96 15.13 -17.96
N VAL A 40 -10.21 16.22 -17.91
CA VAL A 40 -10.30 17.31 -18.88
C VAL A 40 -8.96 17.41 -19.61
N GLU A 41 -8.97 17.21 -20.92
CA GLU A 41 -7.77 17.32 -21.75
C GLU A 41 -7.34 18.79 -21.89
N ALA A 42 -6.07 19.02 -22.20
CA ALA A 42 -5.52 20.35 -22.36
C ALA A 42 -6.30 21.16 -23.42
N GLY A 43 -6.74 22.35 -23.05
CA GLY A 43 -7.53 23.24 -23.92
C GLY A 43 -9.02 22.88 -24.01
N GLN A 44 -9.49 21.88 -23.27
CA GLN A 44 -10.90 21.52 -23.18
C GLN A 44 -11.53 22.07 -21.89
N SER A 45 -12.86 22.10 -21.85
CA SER A 45 -13.65 22.41 -20.65
C SER A 45 -14.44 21.18 -20.24
N GLY A 46 -14.67 21.04 -18.93
CA GLY A 46 -15.47 19.97 -18.35
C GLY A 46 -16.57 20.56 -17.47
N GLU A 47 -17.65 19.80 -17.30
CA GLU A 47 -18.77 20.13 -16.41
C GLU A 47 -19.06 18.96 -15.48
N LEU A 48 -19.09 19.23 -14.18
CA LEU A 48 -19.47 18.26 -13.16
C LEU A 48 -20.82 18.68 -12.58
N SER A 49 -21.79 17.77 -12.68
CA SER A 49 -23.09 17.95 -12.06
C SER A 49 -23.20 17.08 -10.81
N TYR A 50 -23.78 17.61 -9.76
CA TYR A 50 -23.99 16.89 -8.52
C TYR A 50 -25.41 17.14 -7.97
N SER A 51 -25.89 16.19 -7.22
CA SER A 51 -27.17 16.33 -6.48
C SER A 51 -26.86 16.30 -5.00
N LEU A 52 -27.41 17.26 -4.25
CA LEU A 52 -27.32 17.23 -2.80
C LEU A 52 -28.12 16.04 -2.26
N ALA A 53 -27.52 15.26 -1.37
CA ALA A 53 -28.16 14.16 -0.69
C ALA A 53 -28.49 14.57 0.75
N GLY A 54 -29.66 14.16 1.26
CA GLY A 54 -30.05 14.43 2.66
C GLY A 54 -30.52 15.86 2.93
N SER A 55 -30.20 16.38 4.12
CA SER A 55 -30.60 17.72 4.56
C SER A 55 -29.73 18.79 3.91
N SER A 56 -30.33 19.88 3.46
CA SER A 56 -29.64 21.01 2.82
C SER A 56 -28.61 21.69 3.74
N ASP A 57 -28.81 21.59 5.06
CA ASP A 57 -28.05 22.37 6.04
C ASP A 57 -26.72 21.69 6.46
N ASP A 58 -26.60 20.39 6.15
CA ASP A 58 -25.44 19.56 6.57
C ASP A 58 -24.58 19.09 5.38
N ASN A 59 -24.74 19.69 4.19
CA ASN A 59 -23.94 19.31 3.03
C ASN A 59 -22.60 20.07 2.99
N HIS A 60 -21.54 19.33 2.75
CA HIS A 60 -20.21 19.85 2.49
C HIS A 60 -19.76 19.46 1.09
N ILE A 61 -19.35 20.44 0.28
CA ILE A 61 -18.87 20.21 -1.08
C ILE A 61 -17.40 20.58 -1.15
N GLN A 62 -16.60 19.66 -1.68
CA GLN A 62 -15.20 19.91 -1.97
C GLN A 62 -14.93 19.71 -3.46
N LEU A 63 -14.34 20.69 -4.11
CA LEU A 63 -13.83 20.59 -5.48
C LEU A 63 -12.30 20.47 -5.43
N GLU A 64 -11.78 19.41 -6.03
CA GLU A 64 -10.36 19.21 -6.24
C GLU A 64 -10.02 19.32 -7.74
N VAL A 65 -8.99 20.08 -8.09
CA VAL A 65 -8.45 20.17 -9.44
C VAL A 65 -6.99 19.77 -9.39
N SER A 66 -6.62 18.71 -10.10
CA SER A 66 -5.28 18.17 -10.09
C SER A 66 -4.77 17.86 -11.49
N ARG A 67 -3.45 17.87 -11.68
CA ARG A 67 -2.80 17.42 -12.93
C ARG A 67 -2.64 15.89 -13.00
N ILE A 68 -2.79 15.22 -11.88
CA ILE A 68 -2.73 13.77 -11.77
C ILE A 68 -4.12 13.24 -11.39
N PRO A 69 -4.45 11.99 -11.70
CA PRO A 69 -5.70 11.40 -11.25
C PRO A 69 -5.86 11.52 -9.75
N SER A 70 -7.05 11.88 -9.29
CA SER A 70 -7.35 11.93 -7.86
C SER A 70 -7.31 10.52 -7.28
N VAL A 71 -6.54 10.35 -6.22
CA VAL A 71 -6.43 9.08 -5.48
C VAL A 71 -6.92 9.31 -4.07
N ASP A 72 -8.17 8.94 -3.79
CA ASP A 72 -8.66 8.98 -2.43
C ASP A 72 -8.36 7.68 -1.69
N ILE A 73 -7.34 7.75 -0.88
CA ILE A 73 -6.90 6.65 -0.02
C ILE A 73 -7.21 6.91 1.46
N SER A 74 -7.91 7.99 1.80
CA SER A 74 -8.17 8.39 3.20
C SER A 74 -8.84 7.27 3.99
N ARG A 75 -9.92 6.66 3.46
CA ARG A 75 -10.61 5.54 4.12
C ARG A 75 -9.70 4.32 4.29
N ARG A 76 -8.80 4.08 3.33
CA ARG A 76 -7.86 2.95 3.39
C ARG A 76 -6.79 3.20 4.45
N PHE A 77 -6.34 4.44 4.61
CA PHE A 77 -5.45 4.80 5.72
C PHE A 77 -6.13 4.60 7.07
N ASP A 78 -7.36 5.07 7.22
CA ASP A 78 -8.11 4.93 8.47
C ASP A 78 -8.33 3.45 8.83
N PHE A 79 -8.61 2.60 7.84
CA PHE A 79 -8.71 1.15 8.04
C PHE A 79 -7.38 0.55 8.51
N LEU A 80 -6.29 0.80 7.78
CA LEU A 80 -4.96 0.27 8.11
C LEU A 80 -4.46 0.80 9.47
N TYR A 81 -4.76 2.06 9.78
CA TYR A 81 -4.36 2.68 11.04
C TYR A 81 -4.99 1.99 12.25
N ASN A 82 -6.23 1.55 12.14
CA ASN A 82 -6.99 0.90 13.22
C ASN A 82 -6.91 -0.64 13.19
N TYR A 83 -6.10 -1.21 12.32
CA TYR A 83 -6.00 -2.66 12.16
C TYR A 83 -5.18 -3.28 13.30
N GLU A 84 -5.81 -4.19 14.10
CA GLU A 84 -5.26 -4.67 15.39
C GLU A 84 -4.46 -5.97 15.31
N HIS A 85 -4.24 -6.54 14.13
CA HIS A 85 -3.50 -7.78 14.01
C HIS A 85 -1.97 -7.58 14.01
N HIS A 86 -1.22 -8.60 14.45
CA HIS A 86 0.20 -8.44 14.80
C HIS A 86 1.16 -9.44 14.14
N CYS A 87 0.82 -10.06 12.99
CA CYS A 87 1.83 -10.78 12.21
C CYS A 87 2.81 -9.78 11.56
N THR A 88 3.96 -10.26 11.07
CA THR A 88 4.98 -9.37 10.49
C THR A 88 4.48 -8.68 9.23
N GLU A 89 3.66 -9.37 8.43
CA GLU A 89 3.01 -8.77 7.28
C GLU A 89 2.15 -7.58 7.68
N GLN A 90 1.27 -7.77 8.65
CA GLN A 90 0.31 -6.77 9.09
C GLN A 90 0.99 -5.56 9.74
N LEU A 91 2.04 -5.76 10.54
CA LEU A 91 2.87 -4.66 11.04
C LEU A 91 3.50 -3.85 9.90
N THR A 92 4.01 -4.55 8.90
CA THR A 92 4.62 -3.90 7.72
C THR A 92 3.57 -3.16 6.90
N SER A 93 2.42 -3.79 6.61
CA SER A 93 1.32 -3.21 5.82
C SER A 93 0.65 -2.01 6.50
N LYS A 94 0.61 -2.01 7.84
CA LYS A 94 0.13 -0.87 8.62
C LYS A 94 1.10 0.31 8.56
N ALA A 95 2.40 0.06 8.69
CA ALA A 95 3.41 1.11 8.84
C ALA A 95 3.90 1.67 7.50
N LEU A 96 3.99 0.87 6.44
CA LEU A 96 4.50 1.29 5.13
C LEU A 96 3.75 2.48 4.53
N PRO A 97 2.41 2.49 4.46
CA PRO A 97 1.67 3.64 3.92
C PRO A 97 1.86 4.91 4.72
N LEU A 98 2.08 4.80 6.04
CA LEU A 98 2.29 5.96 6.91
C LEU A 98 3.55 6.75 6.57
N LEU A 99 4.54 6.13 5.90
CA LEU A 99 5.73 6.82 5.40
C LEU A 99 5.40 7.88 4.33
N PHE A 100 4.23 7.80 3.71
CA PHE A 100 3.85 8.60 2.55
C PHE A 100 2.58 9.43 2.76
N VAL A 101 1.87 9.27 3.88
CA VAL A 101 0.54 9.87 4.09
C VAL A 101 0.51 11.39 3.90
N SER A 102 1.59 12.10 4.29
CA SER A 102 1.70 13.55 4.11
C SER A 102 1.76 14.01 2.65
N GLN A 103 1.97 13.09 1.71
CA GLN A 103 1.94 13.38 0.27
C GLN A 103 0.51 13.36 -0.30
N PHE A 104 -0.44 12.78 0.43
CA PHE A 104 -1.81 12.57 -0.02
C PHE A 104 -2.85 13.40 0.74
N LYS A 105 -2.54 13.78 1.99
CA LYS A 105 -3.41 14.64 2.78
C LYS A 105 -2.60 15.59 3.67
N ALA A 106 -3.20 16.74 3.99
CA ALA A 106 -2.66 17.60 5.03
C ALA A 106 -2.77 16.88 6.39
N ILE A 107 -1.69 16.90 7.16
CA ILE A 107 -1.61 16.34 8.51
C ILE A 107 -1.25 17.45 9.48
N ASP A 108 -1.91 17.50 10.63
CA ASP A 108 -1.55 18.42 11.71
C ASP A 108 -0.37 17.86 12.53
N GLU A 109 0.16 18.69 13.44
CA GLU A 109 1.32 18.32 14.27
C GLU A 109 1.02 17.12 15.17
N GLN A 110 -0.18 17.02 15.72
CA GLN A 110 -0.58 15.91 16.59
C GLN A 110 -0.68 14.59 15.81
N GLU A 111 -1.23 14.63 14.62
CA GLU A 111 -1.30 13.48 13.73
C GLU A 111 0.10 13.06 13.25
N ALA A 112 0.97 14.02 12.92
CA ALA A 112 2.35 13.75 12.51
C ALA A 112 3.15 13.01 13.62
N GLU A 113 3.02 13.44 14.88
CA GLU A 113 3.67 12.76 16.02
C GLU A 113 3.10 11.34 16.24
N LYS A 114 1.80 11.14 16.08
CA LYS A 114 1.19 9.79 16.16
C LYS A 114 1.70 8.88 15.04
N ILE A 115 1.77 9.37 13.82
CA ILE A 115 2.32 8.62 12.68
C ILE A 115 3.75 8.21 12.96
N LYS A 116 4.58 9.15 13.39
CA LYS A 116 5.98 8.90 13.73
C LYS A 116 6.14 7.84 14.82
N ALA A 117 5.33 7.93 15.88
CA ALA A 117 5.33 6.95 16.98
C ALA A 117 4.93 5.56 16.46
N ASN A 118 3.87 5.44 15.67
CA ASN A 118 3.39 4.17 15.12
C ASN A 118 4.42 3.51 14.17
N VAL A 119 5.06 4.29 13.31
CA VAL A 119 6.12 3.76 12.43
C VAL A 119 7.31 3.28 13.25
N GLN A 120 7.73 4.06 14.25
CA GLN A 120 8.86 3.70 15.11
C GLN A 120 8.56 2.46 15.96
N GLU A 121 7.34 2.33 16.47
CA GLU A 121 6.88 1.14 17.19
C GLU A 121 6.89 -0.11 16.28
N ALA A 122 6.36 0.01 15.07
CA ALA A 122 6.40 -1.09 14.10
C ALA A 122 7.84 -1.54 13.81
N ILE A 123 8.77 -0.59 13.62
CA ILE A 123 10.21 -0.89 13.44
C ILE A 123 10.74 -1.69 14.62
N GLN A 124 10.45 -1.30 15.88
CA GLN A 124 10.93 -2.00 17.07
C GLN A 124 10.34 -3.43 17.17
N GLN A 125 9.04 -3.59 16.89
CA GLN A 125 8.39 -4.90 16.89
C GLN A 125 8.96 -5.82 15.80
N ILE A 126 9.30 -5.28 14.64
CA ILE A 126 9.94 -5.99 13.53
C ILE A 126 11.35 -6.48 13.90
N TYR A 127 12.12 -5.71 14.66
CA TYR A 127 13.46 -6.16 15.09
C TYR A 127 13.42 -7.47 15.88
N ALA A 128 12.42 -7.64 16.73
CA ALA A 128 12.23 -8.87 17.50
C ALA A 128 11.89 -10.10 16.64
N ARG A 129 11.62 -9.90 15.36
CA ARG A 129 11.24 -10.94 14.40
C ARG A 129 12.35 -11.30 13.41
N GLN A 130 13.52 -10.68 13.55
CA GLN A 130 14.67 -11.02 12.73
C GLN A 130 15.42 -12.22 13.31
N LEU A 131 15.57 -13.27 12.53
CA LEU A 131 16.38 -14.42 12.89
C LEU A 131 17.89 -14.11 12.82
N PRO A 132 18.72 -14.91 13.48
CA PRO A 132 20.19 -14.76 13.43
C PRO A 132 20.77 -14.73 12.01
N ASN A 133 20.15 -15.48 11.06
CA ASN A 133 20.54 -15.51 9.66
C ASN A 133 20.18 -14.22 8.88
N GLY A 134 19.37 -13.34 9.47
CA GLY A 134 18.96 -12.06 8.89
C GLY A 134 17.60 -12.04 8.20
N GLY A 135 16.94 -13.18 8.02
CA GLY A 135 15.59 -13.26 7.51
C GLY A 135 14.54 -12.92 8.58
N PHE A 136 13.33 -12.59 8.16
CA PHE A 136 12.22 -12.27 9.06
C PHE A 136 11.20 -13.41 9.11
N ILE A 137 10.67 -13.68 10.31
CA ILE A 137 9.62 -14.68 10.55
C ILE A 137 8.23 -14.05 10.33
N TYR A 138 7.26 -14.89 9.96
CA TYR A 138 5.87 -14.46 9.77
C TYR A 138 5.16 -14.23 11.13
N TRP A 139 5.22 -15.21 12.02
CA TRP A 139 4.65 -15.12 13.37
C TRP A 139 5.74 -15.21 14.44
N PRO A 140 5.55 -14.53 15.59
CA PRO A 140 6.42 -14.77 16.75
C PRO A 140 6.51 -16.26 17.09
N GLY A 141 7.74 -16.73 17.32
CA GLY A 141 8.00 -18.15 17.62
C GLY A 141 8.27 -19.05 16.41
N ASN A 142 8.08 -18.56 15.18
CA ASN A 142 8.53 -19.33 14.01
C ASN A 142 10.06 -19.46 14.04
N ALA A 143 10.58 -20.62 13.65
CA ALA A 143 12.01 -20.91 13.60
C ALA A 143 12.62 -20.68 12.20
N VAL A 144 11.79 -20.49 11.18
CA VAL A 144 12.21 -20.37 9.78
C VAL A 144 11.78 -19.02 9.24
N ALA A 145 12.67 -18.36 8.51
CA ALA A 145 12.37 -17.11 7.84
C ALA A 145 11.40 -17.34 6.67
N ASP A 146 10.43 -16.46 6.55
CA ASP A 146 9.57 -16.39 5.37
C ASP A 146 10.23 -15.52 4.30
N GLU A 147 10.29 -16.01 3.07
CA GLU A 147 10.99 -15.35 1.97
C GLU A 147 10.28 -14.08 1.50
N TRP A 148 8.93 -14.13 1.38
CA TRP A 148 8.14 -12.97 0.99
C TRP A 148 8.21 -11.89 2.07
N ILE A 149 7.93 -12.27 3.31
CA ILE A 149 7.96 -11.36 4.46
C ILE A 149 9.34 -10.74 4.62
N SER A 150 10.41 -11.52 4.44
CA SER A 150 11.77 -10.98 4.50
C SER A 150 12.02 -9.89 3.44
N SER A 151 11.50 -10.07 2.22
CA SER A 151 11.61 -9.05 1.16
C SER A 151 10.75 -7.82 1.48
N TYR A 152 9.49 -8.03 1.87
CA TYR A 152 8.54 -6.96 2.14
C TYR A 152 8.95 -6.10 3.33
N THR A 153 9.34 -6.74 4.43
CA THR A 153 9.80 -6.07 5.65
C THR A 153 11.11 -5.31 5.42
N GLY A 154 12.04 -5.92 4.68
CA GLY A 154 13.30 -5.25 4.33
C GLY A 154 13.11 -4.03 3.43
N MET A 155 12.15 -4.07 2.50
CA MET A 155 11.72 -2.90 1.72
C MET A 155 11.20 -1.79 2.64
N PHE A 156 10.28 -2.12 3.55
CA PHE A 156 9.75 -1.15 4.51
C PHE A 156 10.87 -0.49 5.34
N LEU A 157 11.76 -1.29 5.93
CA LEU A 157 12.88 -0.76 6.74
C LEU A 157 13.82 0.14 5.92
N THR A 158 14.04 -0.20 4.65
CA THR A 158 14.85 0.64 3.74
C THR A 158 14.17 1.98 3.50
N LEU A 159 12.89 1.96 3.14
CA LEU A 159 12.11 3.19 2.91
C LEU A 159 11.95 4.02 4.18
N ALA A 160 11.74 3.39 5.33
CA ALA A 160 11.69 4.08 6.61
C ALA A 160 13.02 4.80 6.91
N GLN A 161 14.16 4.17 6.65
CA GLN A 161 15.48 4.81 6.80
C GLN A 161 15.64 6.01 5.85
N GLU A 162 15.21 5.90 4.61
CA GLU A 162 15.23 7.00 3.63
C GLU A 162 14.34 8.18 4.07
N LYS A 163 13.23 7.88 4.74
CA LYS A 163 12.31 8.89 5.31
C LYS A 163 12.78 9.48 6.66
N GLY A 164 13.97 9.10 7.13
CA GLY A 164 14.60 9.67 8.33
C GLY A 164 14.23 8.96 9.64
N TYR A 165 13.54 7.82 9.60
CA TYR A 165 13.30 7.03 10.79
C TYR A 165 14.57 6.31 11.26
N ALA A 166 14.69 6.13 12.57
CA ALA A 166 15.82 5.42 13.17
C ALA A 166 15.74 3.91 12.87
N VAL A 167 16.52 3.46 11.89
CA VAL A 167 16.65 2.05 11.52
C VAL A 167 18.06 1.57 11.80
N HIS A 168 18.21 0.51 12.59
CA HIS A 168 19.51 -0.04 12.94
C HIS A 168 20.22 -0.63 11.73
N SER A 169 21.38 -0.11 11.40
CA SER A 169 22.21 -0.57 10.27
C SER A 169 22.56 -2.06 10.35
N ASN A 170 22.75 -2.61 11.56
CA ASN A 170 23.01 -4.03 11.75
C ASN A 170 21.84 -4.92 11.29
N VAL A 171 20.58 -4.49 11.53
CA VAL A 171 19.38 -5.21 11.07
C VAL A 171 19.35 -5.26 9.54
N LEU A 172 19.51 -4.11 8.88
CA LEU A 172 19.55 -4.04 7.42
C LEU A 172 20.75 -4.80 6.82
N ASN A 173 21.90 -4.75 7.45
CA ASN A 173 23.09 -5.47 6.96
C ASN A 173 22.92 -7.00 7.06
N LYS A 174 22.31 -7.52 8.13
CA LYS A 174 21.97 -8.93 8.26
C LYS A 174 20.95 -9.34 7.19
N TRP A 175 19.88 -8.54 7.03
CA TRP A 175 18.87 -8.75 6.01
C TRP A 175 19.46 -8.75 4.58
N LYS A 176 20.29 -7.78 4.23
CA LYS A 176 20.97 -7.74 2.92
C LYS A 176 21.77 -9.01 2.67
N ARG A 177 22.53 -9.52 3.65
CA ARG A 177 23.27 -10.78 3.50
C ARG A 177 22.35 -11.98 3.26
N PHE A 178 21.27 -12.08 4.03
CA PHE A 178 20.25 -13.13 3.85
C PHE A 178 19.66 -13.10 2.44
N GLN A 179 19.21 -11.94 2.00
CA GLN A 179 18.59 -11.78 0.68
C GLN A 179 19.56 -12.02 -0.47
N ARG A 180 20.83 -11.60 -0.33
CA ARG A 180 21.86 -11.86 -1.33
C ARG A 180 22.12 -13.35 -1.49
N ALA A 181 22.29 -14.07 -0.40
CA ALA A 181 22.47 -15.52 -0.43
C ALA A 181 21.30 -16.23 -1.10
N ALA A 182 20.06 -15.85 -0.73
CA ALA A 182 18.86 -16.40 -1.35
C ALA A 182 18.78 -16.07 -2.86
N ALA A 183 19.10 -14.84 -3.27
CA ALA A 183 19.10 -14.41 -4.67
C ALA A 183 20.15 -15.18 -5.51
N GLN A 184 21.34 -15.39 -4.94
CA GLN A 184 22.44 -16.11 -5.62
C GLN A 184 22.13 -17.60 -5.77
N ASN A 185 21.47 -18.20 -4.79
CA ASN A 185 21.14 -19.63 -4.79
C ASN A 185 19.86 -19.95 -5.56
N TRP A 186 19.03 -18.96 -5.86
CA TRP A 186 17.77 -19.18 -6.55
C TRP A 186 17.96 -19.83 -7.92
N ARG A 187 17.12 -20.82 -8.19
CA ARG A 187 16.94 -21.47 -9.50
C ARG A 187 15.46 -21.65 -9.74
N MET A 188 15.05 -21.53 -11.00
CA MET A 188 13.67 -21.87 -11.38
C MET A 188 13.39 -23.33 -11.08
N PRO A 189 12.34 -23.66 -10.28
CA PRO A 189 12.02 -25.06 -9.99
C PRO A 189 11.58 -25.79 -11.27
N GLN A 190 12.30 -26.82 -11.67
CA GLN A 190 12.06 -27.55 -12.91
C GLN A 190 10.89 -28.54 -12.79
N ASP A 191 10.78 -29.20 -11.64
CA ASP A 191 9.73 -30.24 -11.37
C ASP A 191 8.46 -29.66 -10.74
N ALA A 192 8.33 -28.33 -10.69
CA ALA A 192 7.19 -27.63 -10.11
C ALA A 192 6.09 -27.41 -11.17
N ASN A 193 4.85 -27.35 -10.72
CA ASN A 193 3.75 -26.93 -11.60
C ASN A 193 3.85 -25.43 -11.94
N ASN A 194 3.11 -25.00 -12.94
CA ASN A 194 3.14 -23.61 -13.44
C ASN A 194 2.90 -22.58 -12.33
N TRP A 195 2.05 -22.91 -11.36
CA TRP A 195 1.74 -22.02 -10.25
C TRP A 195 2.92 -21.84 -9.29
N GLN A 196 3.61 -22.93 -8.96
CA GLN A 196 4.82 -22.89 -8.10
C GLN A 196 5.99 -22.18 -8.80
N GLN A 197 6.14 -22.37 -10.12
CA GLN A 197 7.12 -21.63 -10.92
C GLN A 197 6.82 -20.14 -10.91
N TRP A 198 5.56 -19.77 -11.14
CA TRP A 198 5.10 -18.38 -11.10
C TRP A 198 5.33 -17.72 -9.73
N GLN A 199 4.99 -18.40 -8.63
CA GLN A 199 5.33 -17.89 -7.29
C GLN A 199 6.82 -17.68 -7.09
N SER A 200 7.63 -18.67 -7.46
CA SER A 200 9.08 -18.65 -7.28
C SER A 200 9.73 -17.49 -8.03
N GLU A 201 9.31 -17.24 -9.27
CA GLU A 201 9.84 -16.11 -10.05
C GLU A 201 9.42 -14.75 -9.49
N LEU A 202 8.17 -14.61 -9.03
CA LEU A 202 7.70 -13.36 -8.41
C LEU A 202 8.45 -13.07 -7.10
N MET A 203 8.69 -14.08 -6.28
CA MET A 203 9.48 -13.94 -5.06
C MET A 203 10.91 -13.54 -5.38
N GLN A 204 11.53 -14.13 -6.39
CA GLN A 204 12.88 -13.76 -6.82
C GLN A 204 12.94 -12.34 -7.40
N ALA A 205 11.99 -11.98 -8.28
CA ALA A 205 11.95 -10.64 -8.86
C ALA A 205 11.79 -9.57 -7.77
N PHE A 206 10.91 -9.80 -6.79
CA PHE A 206 10.71 -8.89 -5.67
C PHE A 206 11.92 -8.81 -4.76
N ARG A 207 12.60 -9.92 -4.47
CA ARG A 207 13.87 -9.96 -3.73
C ARG A 207 14.93 -9.11 -4.40
N LEU A 208 15.12 -9.27 -5.70
CA LEU A 208 16.09 -8.50 -6.47
C LEU A 208 15.77 -7.00 -6.46
N TYR A 209 14.49 -6.66 -6.58
CA TYR A 209 14.01 -5.28 -6.51
C TYR A 209 14.34 -4.66 -5.13
N THR A 210 14.02 -5.34 -4.04
CA THR A 210 14.25 -4.82 -2.70
C THR A 210 15.74 -4.68 -2.36
N LEU A 211 16.57 -5.58 -2.88
CA LEU A 211 18.04 -5.45 -2.79
C LEU A 211 18.56 -4.23 -3.57
N ALA A 212 18.05 -3.99 -4.78
CA ALA A 212 18.42 -2.83 -5.58
C ALA A 212 18.00 -1.53 -4.90
N LEU A 213 16.78 -1.48 -4.38
CA LEU A 213 16.24 -0.35 -3.61
C LEU A 213 17.15 -0.04 -2.39
N ALA A 214 17.63 -1.06 -1.71
CA ALA A 214 18.55 -0.93 -0.57
C ALA A 214 20.01 -0.65 -0.95
N GLY A 215 20.29 -0.31 -2.21
CA GLY A 215 21.63 -0.03 -2.69
C GLY A 215 22.58 -1.23 -2.73
N ALA A 216 22.03 -2.45 -2.79
CA ALA A 216 22.79 -3.71 -2.78
C ALA A 216 22.40 -4.65 -3.94
N PRO A 217 22.38 -4.18 -5.21
CA PRO A 217 21.92 -4.97 -6.34
C PRO A 217 22.79 -6.22 -6.56
N GLU A 218 22.13 -7.34 -6.92
CA GLU A 218 22.76 -8.62 -7.25
C GLU A 218 22.73 -8.86 -8.76
N TYR A 219 23.61 -8.21 -9.50
CA TYR A 219 23.63 -8.24 -10.97
C TYR A 219 23.74 -9.66 -11.55
N GLY A 220 24.51 -10.54 -10.92
CA GLY A 220 24.62 -11.93 -11.37
C GLY A 220 23.29 -12.68 -11.29
N ALA A 221 22.53 -12.46 -10.22
CA ALA A 221 21.20 -13.06 -10.07
C ALA A 221 20.16 -12.41 -10.99
N MET A 222 20.23 -11.08 -11.17
CA MET A 222 19.41 -10.34 -12.13
C MET A 222 19.58 -10.87 -13.55
N ASN A 223 20.84 -11.02 -14.00
CA ASN A 223 21.13 -11.53 -15.34
C ASN A 223 20.64 -12.97 -15.52
N ARG A 224 20.92 -13.87 -14.56
CA ARG A 224 20.40 -15.24 -14.62
C ARG A 224 18.88 -15.31 -14.68
N MET A 225 18.19 -14.43 -13.95
CA MET A 225 16.73 -14.37 -14.03
C MET A 225 16.26 -13.85 -15.39
N LYS A 226 16.89 -12.82 -15.95
CA LYS A 226 16.58 -12.28 -17.28
C LYS A 226 16.69 -13.33 -18.38
N GLU A 227 17.63 -14.27 -18.25
CA GLU A 227 17.87 -15.36 -19.23
C GLU A 227 16.81 -16.48 -19.14
N GLN A 228 15.93 -16.48 -18.10
CA GLN A 228 14.89 -17.49 -18.00
C GLN A 228 13.83 -17.31 -19.09
N GLN A 229 13.49 -18.42 -19.76
CA GLN A 229 12.38 -18.46 -20.71
C GLN A 229 11.04 -18.47 -19.95
N GLY A 230 10.02 -17.84 -20.53
CA GLY A 230 8.64 -17.95 -20.02
C GLY A 230 8.33 -17.18 -18.74
N LEU A 231 9.19 -16.22 -18.34
CA LEU A 231 8.84 -15.37 -17.21
C LEU A 231 7.48 -14.68 -17.40
N SER A 232 6.67 -14.65 -16.36
CA SER A 232 5.41 -13.93 -16.33
C SER A 232 5.60 -12.43 -16.57
N ILE A 233 4.53 -11.79 -16.99
CA ILE A 233 4.53 -10.33 -17.23
C ILE A 233 4.88 -9.56 -15.96
N GLN A 234 4.39 -10.01 -14.81
CA GLN A 234 4.65 -9.40 -13.51
C GLN A 234 6.13 -9.51 -13.11
N ALA A 235 6.73 -10.68 -13.32
CA ALA A 235 8.15 -10.89 -13.03
C ALA A 235 9.05 -10.06 -13.96
N LYS A 236 8.69 -9.94 -15.25
CA LYS A 236 9.41 -9.08 -16.21
C LYS A 236 9.36 -7.62 -15.80
N TRP A 237 8.18 -7.09 -15.47
CA TRP A 237 8.05 -5.70 -15.03
C TRP A 237 8.80 -5.42 -13.73
N ARG A 238 8.72 -6.31 -12.73
CA ARG A 238 9.46 -6.12 -11.47
C ARG A 238 10.98 -6.21 -11.67
N LEU A 239 11.44 -7.10 -12.55
CA LEU A 239 12.87 -7.19 -12.88
C LEU A 239 13.32 -5.97 -13.71
N ALA A 240 12.48 -5.45 -14.60
CA ALA A 240 12.75 -4.20 -15.32
C ALA A 240 12.89 -3.01 -14.36
N ALA A 241 12.02 -2.89 -13.35
CA ALA A 241 12.16 -1.91 -12.27
C ALA A 241 13.52 -2.03 -11.57
N THR A 242 13.96 -3.26 -11.30
CA THR A 242 15.24 -3.52 -10.66
C THR A 242 16.41 -3.00 -11.49
N TYR A 243 16.40 -3.22 -12.79
CA TYR A 243 17.42 -2.68 -13.69
C TYR A 243 17.34 -1.15 -13.79
N ALA A 244 16.15 -0.58 -13.88
CA ALA A 244 15.95 0.88 -13.93
C ALA A 244 16.48 1.57 -12.67
N LEU A 245 16.19 1.04 -11.47
CA LEU A 245 16.73 1.52 -10.19
C LEU A 245 18.26 1.56 -10.16
N THR A 246 18.91 0.65 -10.89
CA THR A 246 20.38 0.58 -10.94
C THR A 246 20.98 1.35 -12.13
N GLY A 247 20.16 2.15 -12.83
CA GLY A 247 20.59 2.92 -14.00
C GLY A 247 20.86 2.08 -15.27
N LYS A 248 20.44 0.81 -15.28
CA LYS A 248 20.63 -0.10 -16.41
C LYS A 248 19.39 -0.09 -17.31
N MET A 249 19.18 0.99 -18.06
CA MET A 249 17.96 1.18 -18.86
C MET A 249 17.82 0.17 -19.98
N LYS A 250 18.89 -0.16 -20.71
CA LYS A 250 18.84 -1.11 -21.84
C LYS A 250 18.24 -2.47 -21.46
N PRO A 251 18.74 -3.22 -20.46
CA PRO A 251 18.11 -4.48 -20.05
C PRO A 251 16.69 -4.29 -19.47
N SER A 252 16.39 -3.14 -18.87
CA SER A 252 15.04 -2.80 -18.43
C SER A 252 14.06 -2.73 -19.62
N GLU A 253 14.42 -2.00 -20.66
CA GLU A 253 13.63 -1.86 -21.88
C GLU A 253 13.46 -3.20 -22.63
N GLU A 254 14.54 -3.99 -22.73
CA GLU A 254 14.50 -5.31 -23.37
C GLU A 254 13.50 -6.27 -22.69
N LEU A 255 13.40 -6.24 -21.36
CA LEU A 255 12.49 -7.10 -20.60
C LEU A 255 11.02 -6.80 -20.87
N VAL A 256 10.68 -5.54 -21.06
CA VAL A 256 9.29 -5.07 -21.23
C VAL A 256 9.00 -4.54 -22.62
N TYR A 257 9.87 -4.85 -23.58
CA TYR A 257 9.61 -4.54 -24.99
C TYR A 257 8.34 -5.27 -25.45
N ASN A 258 7.34 -4.51 -25.88
CA ASN A 258 6.00 -5.01 -26.23
C ASN A 258 5.25 -5.74 -25.10
N ALA A 259 5.64 -5.57 -23.83
CA ALA A 259 4.92 -6.14 -22.72
C ALA A 259 3.65 -5.31 -22.43
N GLU A 260 2.54 -6.01 -22.21
CA GLU A 260 1.30 -5.38 -21.79
C GLU A 260 1.43 -4.73 -20.42
N THR A 261 0.67 -3.64 -20.20
CA THR A 261 0.57 -2.95 -18.89
C THR A 261 -0.68 -3.36 -18.13
N THR A 262 -1.54 -4.15 -18.74
CA THR A 262 -2.76 -4.69 -18.14
C THR A 262 -2.48 -6.08 -17.59
N VAL A 263 -2.89 -6.30 -16.35
CA VAL A 263 -2.79 -7.61 -15.69
C VAL A 263 -4.17 -8.26 -15.67
N THR A 264 -4.28 -9.47 -16.20
CA THR A 264 -5.52 -10.24 -16.08
C THR A 264 -5.84 -10.46 -14.61
N PRO A 265 -7.06 -10.13 -14.14
CA PRO A 265 -7.46 -10.37 -12.77
C PRO A 265 -7.26 -11.83 -12.35
N TYR A 266 -6.65 -12.02 -11.21
CA TYR A 266 -6.45 -13.35 -10.63
C TYR A 266 -6.80 -13.32 -9.14
N SER A 267 -7.36 -14.41 -8.64
CA SER A 267 -7.58 -14.55 -7.21
C SER A 267 -6.27 -14.98 -6.55
N SER A 268 -5.63 -14.09 -5.85
CA SER A 268 -4.46 -14.47 -5.10
C SER A 268 -4.80 -14.62 -3.64
N MET A 269 -4.88 -15.79 -3.21
CA MET A 269 -5.03 -16.07 -1.78
C MET A 269 -3.72 -16.52 -1.14
N ASN A 270 -2.59 -16.45 -1.85
CA ASN A 270 -1.50 -17.29 -1.41
C ASN A 270 -0.20 -16.50 -1.29
N TRP A 271 0.44 -16.69 -0.18
CA TRP A 271 1.85 -16.46 0.21
C TRP A 271 2.60 -15.23 -0.30
N ILE A 272 2.16 -14.61 -1.43
CA ILE A 272 2.75 -13.40 -2.01
C ILE A 272 1.82 -12.19 -1.94
N TYR A 273 0.63 -12.34 -1.36
CA TYR A 273 -0.38 -11.26 -1.19
C TYR A 273 -0.56 -10.40 -2.46
N GLY A 274 -0.58 -11.04 -3.62
CA GLY A 274 -0.68 -10.38 -4.90
C GLY A 274 -2.12 -10.12 -5.33
N SER A 275 -2.30 -9.11 -6.16
CA SER A 275 -3.52 -8.83 -6.91
C SER A 275 -3.17 -8.16 -8.21
N SER A 276 -4.08 -8.20 -9.19
CA SER A 276 -3.92 -7.43 -10.43
C SER A 276 -3.69 -5.94 -10.16
N ASP A 277 -4.40 -5.37 -9.19
CA ASP A 277 -4.27 -3.95 -8.83
C ASP A 277 -2.89 -3.60 -8.28
N ARG A 278 -2.36 -4.47 -7.39
CA ARG A 278 -0.98 -4.31 -6.90
C ARG A 278 0.03 -4.39 -8.04
N ASP A 279 -0.15 -5.33 -8.95
CA ASP A 279 0.78 -5.54 -10.05
C ASP A 279 0.69 -4.38 -11.06
N GLU A 280 -0.48 -3.82 -11.30
CA GLU A 280 -0.66 -2.63 -12.12
C GLU A 280 -0.06 -1.37 -11.48
N ALA A 281 -0.14 -1.23 -10.16
CA ALA A 281 0.57 -0.18 -9.43
C ALA A 281 2.10 -0.36 -9.52
N MET A 282 2.59 -1.60 -9.47
CA MET A 282 4.00 -1.92 -9.69
C MET A 282 4.47 -1.60 -11.11
N ILE A 283 3.62 -1.81 -12.11
CA ILE A 283 3.91 -1.43 -13.50
C ILE A 283 4.00 0.10 -13.61
N LEU A 284 3.09 0.83 -12.97
CA LEU A 284 3.15 2.30 -12.90
C LEU A 284 4.48 2.77 -12.32
N GLU A 285 4.91 2.21 -11.19
CA GLU A 285 6.20 2.52 -10.58
C GLU A 285 7.36 2.27 -11.56
N THR A 286 7.33 1.14 -12.27
CA THR A 286 8.35 0.78 -13.24
C THR A 286 8.40 1.77 -14.41
N LEU A 287 7.25 2.18 -14.94
CA LEU A 287 7.16 3.16 -16.01
C LEU A 287 7.76 4.52 -15.59
N LEU A 288 7.51 4.94 -14.35
CA LEU A 288 8.12 6.16 -13.79
C LEU A 288 9.63 6.04 -13.65
N LEU A 289 10.15 4.90 -13.17
CA LEU A 289 11.60 4.62 -13.08
C LEU A 289 12.28 4.60 -14.45
N MET A 290 11.53 4.23 -15.49
CA MET A 290 12.00 4.21 -16.88
C MET A 290 11.81 5.56 -17.61
N ASN A 291 11.28 6.60 -16.95
CA ASN A 291 10.93 7.90 -17.53
C ASN A 291 9.93 7.80 -18.71
N ARG A 292 9.03 6.80 -18.68
CA ARG A 292 7.98 6.62 -19.68
C ARG A 292 6.72 7.38 -19.27
N GLU A 293 6.80 8.70 -19.19
CA GLU A 293 5.77 9.58 -18.60
C GLU A 293 4.39 9.41 -19.22
N ARG A 294 4.28 9.27 -20.56
CA ARG A 294 3.00 9.11 -21.25
C ARG A 294 2.29 7.82 -20.83
N ASP A 295 3.02 6.71 -20.81
CA ASP A 295 2.49 5.40 -20.43
C ASP A 295 2.18 5.38 -18.92
N ALA A 296 3.02 6.01 -18.11
CA ALA A 296 2.82 6.17 -16.67
C ALA A 296 1.53 6.95 -16.37
N LEU A 297 1.22 8.03 -17.11
CA LEU A 297 -0.03 8.77 -16.93
C LEU A 297 -1.26 7.92 -17.26
N GLN A 298 -1.21 7.13 -18.34
CA GLN A 298 -2.31 6.21 -18.67
C GLN A 298 -2.50 5.15 -17.59
N GLN A 299 -1.40 4.58 -17.11
CA GLN A 299 -1.44 3.59 -16.04
C GLN A 299 -1.92 4.19 -14.71
N ALA A 300 -1.54 5.43 -14.40
CA ALA A 300 -1.99 6.15 -13.21
C ALA A 300 -3.51 6.39 -13.22
N LYS A 301 -4.10 6.73 -14.37
CA LYS A 301 -5.56 6.85 -14.54
C LYS A 301 -6.25 5.54 -14.15
N LYS A 302 -5.77 4.42 -14.68
CA LYS A 302 -6.32 3.08 -14.42
C LYS A 302 -6.21 2.69 -12.94
N VAL A 303 -5.04 2.86 -12.33
CA VAL A 303 -4.82 2.58 -10.91
C VAL A 303 -5.71 3.46 -10.03
N SER A 304 -5.89 4.72 -10.38
CA SER A 304 -6.80 5.63 -9.67
C SER A 304 -8.26 5.18 -9.74
N GLU A 305 -8.73 4.74 -10.90
CA GLU A 305 -10.09 4.20 -11.08
C GLU A 305 -10.32 2.98 -10.19
N ASN A 306 -9.37 2.05 -10.15
CA ASN A 306 -9.44 0.86 -9.29
C ASN A 306 -9.44 1.22 -7.79
N LEU A 307 -8.63 2.19 -7.40
CA LEU A 307 -8.58 2.66 -6.01
C LEU A 307 -9.84 3.42 -5.57
N SER A 308 -10.57 4.00 -6.51
CA SER A 308 -11.80 4.77 -6.24
C SER A 308 -13.05 3.89 -6.11
N GLN A 309 -12.95 2.59 -6.45
CA GLN A 309 -14.06 1.66 -6.29
C GLN A 309 -14.33 1.36 -4.81
N GLU A 310 -15.61 1.25 -4.43
CA GLU A 310 -16.01 0.96 -3.05
C GLU A 310 -15.76 -0.50 -2.64
N ASN A 311 -15.62 -1.40 -3.60
CA ASN A 311 -15.39 -2.82 -3.35
C ASN A 311 -13.92 -3.08 -3.00
N TRP A 312 -13.67 -3.37 -1.74
CA TRP A 312 -12.34 -3.58 -1.16
C TRP A 312 -11.93 -5.04 -1.05
N PHE A 313 -12.81 -5.98 -1.46
CA PHE A 313 -12.65 -7.43 -1.28
C PHE A 313 -12.94 -8.18 -2.56
#